data_51950a5b9ee81842c86f7cca8670d9f5
#
_entry.id   51950a5b9ee81842c86f7cca8670d9f5
#
_cell.length_a   1.000
_cell.length_b   1.000
_cell.length_c   1.000
_cell.angle_alpha   90.00
_cell.angle_beta   90.00
_cell.angle_gamma   90.00
#
_symmetry.space_group_name_H-M   'P 1'
#
loop_
_entity.id
_entity.type
_entity.pdbx_description
1 polymer ?
#
loop_
_entity_poly.entity_id
_entity_poly.type
_entity_poly.pdbx_seq_one_letter_code
_entity_poly.pdbx_strand_id
1 'polypeptide(L)'
;MADISPPEVYFTQTVPEQYTAALADAPANVAEQPELSAAYEITGPGGGTYALRVAGAQIEALPSEQLANPDMRVILSYDDWRSFAESDATDMLVDYIRRRKVGVVQGLKGTVHLELTRSDGSIWQSTMIFGGQAEPAVTLRMTNEDYGAMLSGELNGQMAFMTGKLKFEGSLPLLMQVGALSS
;
A
#
# COMPACT_ATOMS: atom_id res chain seq x y z
N MET A 1 2.07 25.15 6.34
CA MET A 1 2.38 23.73 6.56
C MET A 1 1.16 23.13 7.21
N ALA A 2 0.49 22.19 6.55
CA ALA A 2 -0.55 21.41 7.21
C ALA A 2 0.11 20.64 8.36
N ASP A 3 -0.46 20.78 9.54
CA ASP A 3 0.00 20.05 10.73
C ASP A 3 -0.46 18.61 10.53
N ILE A 4 0.46 17.74 10.07
CA ILE A 4 0.12 16.36 9.79
C ILE A 4 -0.05 15.66 11.11
N SER A 5 -1.19 15.01 11.24
CA SER A 5 -1.49 14.16 12.37
C SER A 5 -0.38 13.10 12.54
N PRO A 6 0.05 12.81 13.76
CA PRO A 6 1.04 11.75 14.00
C PRO A 6 0.51 10.40 13.46
N PRO A 7 1.39 9.41 13.20
CA PRO A 7 0.98 8.12 12.65
C PRO A 7 -0.17 7.45 13.41
N GLU A 8 -0.19 7.56 14.73
CA GLU A 8 -1.28 7.02 15.55
C GLU A 8 -2.64 7.61 15.16
N VAL A 9 -2.73 8.93 15.00
CA VAL A 9 -3.98 9.61 14.59
C VAL A 9 -4.32 9.27 13.14
N TYR A 10 -3.31 9.19 12.26
CA TYR A 10 -3.51 8.80 10.87
C TYR A 10 -4.17 7.42 10.77
N PHE A 11 -3.63 6.40 11.43
CA PHE A 11 -4.16 5.04 11.34
C PHE A 11 -5.44 4.81 12.15
N THR A 12 -5.69 5.59 13.22
CA THR A 12 -6.89 5.43 14.05
C THR A 12 -8.06 6.32 13.64
N GLN A 13 -7.82 7.38 12.87
CA GLN A 13 -8.85 8.34 12.47
C GLN A 13 -8.88 8.57 10.96
N THR A 14 -7.76 9.01 10.35
CA THR A 14 -7.74 9.39 8.93
C THR A 14 -8.04 8.22 8.01
N VAL A 15 -7.40 7.06 8.22
CA VAL A 15 -7.67 5.86 7.39
C VAL A 15 -9.10 5.37 7.54
N PRO A 16 -9.70 5.26 8.76
CA PRO A 16 -11.13 4.98 8.92
C PRO A 16 -12.06 5.98 8.24
N GLU A 17 -11.73 7.28 8.26
CA GLU A 17 -12.51 8.30 7.56
C GLU A 17 -12.43 8.13 6.03
N GLN A 18 -11.23 7.89 5.49
CA GLN A 18 -11.04 7.56 4.08
C GLN A 18 -11.85 6.32 3.67
N TYR A 19 -11.87 5.29 4.50
CA TYR A 19 -12.64 4.09 4.24
C TYR A 19 -14.14 4.36 4.21
N THR A 20 -14.65 5.11 5.18
CA THR A 20 -16.06 5.50 5.24
C THR A 20 -16.47 6.31 4.00
N ALA A 21 -15.62 7.27 3.59
CA ALA A 21 -15.86 8.05 2.37
C ALA A 21 -15.82 7.17 1.11
N ALA A 22 -14.86 6.25 1.03
CA ALA A 22 -14.74 5.32 -0.10
C ALA A 22 -15.96 4.40 -0.24
N LEU A 23 -16.57 3.98 0.87
CA LEU A 23 -17.80 3.16 0.86
C LEU A 23 -19.04 3.95 0.43
N ALA A 24 -19.10 5.26 0.73
CA ALA A 24 -20.24 6.10 0.36
C ALA A 24 -20.41 6.20 -1.17
N ASP A 25 -19.30 6.18 -1.91
CA ASP A 25 -19.25 6.29 -3.37
C ASP A 25 -19.11 4.93 -4.08
N ALA A 26 -18.99 3.84 -3.32
CA ALA A 26 -18.70 2.52 -3.85
C ALA A 26 -19.98 1.72 -4.15
N PRO A 27 -19.95 0.77 -5.12
CA PRO A 27 -20.99 -0.22 -5.26
C PRO A 27 -21.20 -1.02 -3.97
N ALA A 28 -22.46 -1.39 -3.67
CA ALA A 28 -22.84 -2.09 -2.44
C ALA A 28 -22.02 -3.35 -2.15
N ASN A 29 -21.54 -4.04 -3.20
CA ASN A 29 -20.77 -5.26 -3.07
C ASN A 29 -19.27 -5.06 -2.69
N VAL A 30 -18.79 -3.83 -2.56
CA VAL A 30 -17.42 -3.57 -2.06
C VAL A 30 -17.30 -4.01 -0.60
N ALA A 31 -18.34 -3.80 0.21
CA ALA A 31 -18.37 -4.25 1.60
C ALA A 31 -18.60 -5.78 1.77
N GLU A 32 -18.89 -6.51 0.69
CA GLU A 32 -19.07 -7.97 0.70
C GLU A 32 -17.77 -8.75 0.48
N GLN A 33 -16.64 -8.07 0.33
CA GLN A 33 -15.35 -8.72 0.16
C GLN A 33 -14.89 -9.43 1.43
N PRO A 34 -14.00 -10.43 1.31
CA PRO A 34 -13.37 -11.05 2.47
C PRO A 34 -12.69 -10.01 3.37
N GLU A 35 -12.52 -10.35 4.62
CA GLU A 35 -11.72 -9.55 5.57
C GLU A 35 -10.31 -9.34 5.02
N LEU A 36 -9.76 -8.15 5.19
CA LEU A 36 -8.39 -7.81 4.82
C LEU A 36 -7.68 -7.14 6.00
N SER A 37 -6.46 -7.56 6.25
CA SER A 37 -5.65 -7.05 7.36
C SER A 37 -4.29 -6.56 6.89
N ALA A 38 -3.84 -5.46 7.48
CA ALA A 38 -2.53 -4.88 7.22
C ALA A 38 -1.85 -4.43 8.50
N ALA A 39 -0.54 -4.65 8.58
CA ALA A 39 0.31 -4.05 9.60
C ALA A 39 1.27 -3.06 8.96
N TYR A 40 1.38 -1.88 9.54
CA TYR A 40 2.29 -0.82 9.12
C TYR A 40 3.38 -0.66 10.15
N GLU A 41 4.64 -0.78 9.73
CA GLU A 41 5.81 -0.54 10.55
C GLU A 41 6.49 0.75 10.06
N ILE A 42 6.29 1.83 10.82
CA ILE A 42 6.90 3.13 10.54
C ILE A 42 8.20 3.20 11.34
N THR A 43 9.33 3.15 10.65
CA THR A 43 10.65 3.12 11.29
C THR A 43 11.21 4.50 11.58
N GLY A 44 12.07 4.60 12.59
CA GLY A 44 12.73 5.86 12.98
C GLY A 44 11.98 6.64 14.06
N PRO A 45 12.55 7.79 14.49
CA PRO A 45 11.96 8.63 15.53
C PRO A 45 10.54 9.12 15.13
N GLY A 46 9.59 8.97 16.04
CA GLY A 46 8.17 9.30 15.79
C GLY A 46 7.37 8.20 15.09
N GLY A 47 8.00 7.10 14.72
CA GLY A 47 7.36 5.93 14.14
C GLY A 47 6.63 5.05 15.16
N GLY A 48 6.26 3.86 14.70
CA GLY A 48 5.54 2.85 15.51
C GLY A 48 4.99 1.75 14.63
N THR A 49 4.31 0.80 15.23
CA THR A 49 3.62 -0.29 14.51
C THR A 49 2.11 -0.14 14.70
N TYR A 50 1.38 -0.16 13.59
CA TYR A 50 -0.06 0.04 13.52
C TYR A 50 -0.70 -1.12 12.76
N ALA A 51 -1.78 -1.65 13.28
CA ALA A 51 -2.50 -2.75 12.66
C ALA A 51 -3.93 -2.35 12.35
N LEU A 52 -4.39 -2.66 11.15
CA LEU A 52 -5.73 -2.40 10.66
C LEU A 52 -6.37 -3.68 10.16
N ARG A 53 -7.65 -3.85 10.47
CA ARG A 53 -8.49 -4.92 9.94
C ARG A 53 -9.75 -4.32 9.35
N VAL A 54 -10.08 -4.75 8.16
CA VAL A 54 -11.33 -4.38 7.48
C VAL A 54 -12.21 -5.61 7.33
N ALA A 55 -13.42 -5.51 7.81
CA ALA A 55 -14.45 -6.54 7.69
C ALA A 55 -15.79 -5.90 7.31
N GLY A 56 -16.25 -6.19 6.10
CA GLY A 56 -17.48 -5.56 5.59
C GLY A 56 -17.37 -4.04 5.52
N ALA A 57 -18.31 -3.35 6.15
CA ALA A 57 -18.34 -1.88 6.21
C ALA A 57 -17.51 -1.29 7.38
N GLN A 58 -16.81 -2.13 8.13
CA GLN A 58 -16.09 -1.69 9.33
C GLN A 58 -14.58 -1.78 9.11
N ILE A 59 -13.87 -0.78 9.59
CA ILE A 59 -12.43 -0.77 9.72
C ILE A 59 -12.06 -0.56 11.18
N GLU A 60 -11.13 -1.33 11.68
CA GLU A 60 -10.72 -1.34 13.09
C GLU A 60 -9.20 -1.22 13.19
N ALA A 61 -8.75 -0.28 14.01
CA ALA A 61 -7.36 -0.23 14.43
C ALA A 61 -7.17 -1.18 15.62
N LEU A 62 -6.22 -2.09 15.50
CA LEU A 62 -5.92 -3.11 16.51
C LEU A 62 -4.56 -2.84 17.17
N PRO A 63 -4.37 -3.24 18.44
CA PRO A 63 -3.03 -3.40 18.97
C PRO A 63 -2.21 -4.33 18.07
N SER A 64 -0.97 -3.95 17.75
CA SER A 64 -0.12 -4.71 16.80
C SER A 64 0.08 -6.17 17.21
N GLU A 65 0.07 -6.46 18.51
CA GLU A 65 0.21 -7.79 19.07
C GLU A 65 -0.99 -8.71 18.75
N GLN A 66 -2.14 -8.12 18.44
CA GLN A 66 -3.36 -8.87 18.09
C GLN A 66 -3.40 -9.29 16.61
N LEU A 67 -2.50 -8.78 15.79
CA LEU A 67 -2.42 -9.10 14.37
C LEU A 67 -1.09 -9.80 14.04
N ALA A 68 -0.97 -11.05 14.47
CA ALA A 68 0.26 -11.84 14.33
C ALA A 68 0.61 -12.14 12.86
N ASN A 69 -0.40 -12.38 12.01
CA ASN A 69 -0.23 -12.77 10.61
C ASN A 69 -1.12 -11.90 9.70
N PRO A 70 -0.76 -10.64 9.46
CA PRO A 70 -1.50 -9.79 8.52
C PRO A 70 -1.40 -10.33 7.09
N ASP A 71 -2.42 -10.09 6.28
CA ASP A 71 -2.38 -10.39 4.83
C ASP A 71 -1.25 -9.60 4.16
N MET A 72 -1.00 -8.39 4.64
CA MET A 72 0.04 -7.51 4.15
C MET A 72 0.74 -6.77 5.30
N ARG A 73 2.07 -6.70 5.24
CA ARG A 73 2.88 -5.84 6.12
C ARG A 73 3.57 -4.78 5.27
N VAL A 74 3.47 -3.53 5.67
CA VAL A 74 4.11 -2.38 4.99
C VAL A 74 5.14 -1.78 5.91
N ILE A 75 6.38 -1.66 5.45
CA ILE A 75 7.51 -1.11 6.20
C ILE A 75 8.05 0.10 5.44
N LEU A 76 8.09 1.25 6.08
CA LEU A 76 8.67 2.46 5.53
C LEU A 76 9.21 3.38 6.63
N SER A 77 10.09 4.33 6.26
CA SER A 77 10.60 5.31 7.20
C SER A 77 9.51 6.31 7.61
N TYR A 78 9.70 6.97 8.75
CA TYR A 78 8.81 8.06 9.17
C TYR A 78 8.75 9.19 8.12
N ASP A 79 9.87 9.54 7.51
CA ASP A 79 9.92 10.58 6.49
C ASP A 79 9.18 10.18 5.20
N ASP A 80 9.29 8.92 4.78
CA ASP A 80 8.57 8.41 3.62
C ASP A 80 7.08 8.29 3.90
N TRP A 81 6.68 7.80 5.09
CA TRP A 81 5.29 7.79 5.52
C TRP A 81 4.70 9.21 5.55
N ARG A 82 5.43 10.15 6.15
CA ARG A 82 5.01 11.55 6.25
C ARG A 82 4.80 12.16 4.88
N SER A 83 5.74 11.96 3.97
CA SER A 83 5.63 12.43 2.58
C SER A 83 4.40 11.84 1.86
N PHE A 84 4.07 10.59 2.13
CA PHE A 84 2.85 9.95 1.63
C PHE A 84 1.59 10.57 2.25
N ALA A 85 1.54 10.72 3.57
CA ALA A 85 0.40 11.31 4.28
C ALA A 85 0.15 12.77 3.88
N GLU A 86 1.21 13.53 3.52
CA GLU A 86 1.11 14.91 3.00
C GLU A 86 0.53 14.99 1.59
N SER A 87 0.53 13.91 0.84
CA SER A 87 0.10 13.91 -0.57
C SER A 87 -1.41 13.79 -0.77
N ASP A 88 -2.20 13.74 0.30
CA ASP A 88 -3.65 13.46 0.27
C ASP A 88 -4.02 12.14 -0.46
N ALA A 89 -3.05 11.26 -0.64
CA ALA A 89 -3.30 9.96 -1.26
C ALA A 89 -4.15 9.06 -0.35
N THR A 90 -5.02 8.30 -0.97
CA THR A 90 -5.79 7.28 -0.26
C THR A 90 -4.85 6.20 0.26
N ASP A 91 -5.04 5.78 1.51
CA ASP A 91 -4.28 4.67 2.09
C ASP A 91 -4.40 3.41 1.23
N MET A 92 -3.30 2.67 1.13
CA MET A 92 -3.17 1.49 0.27
C MET A 92 -4.21 0.41 0.60
N LEU A 93 -4.49 0.17 1.88
CA LEU A 93 -5.51 -0.79 2.32
C LEU A 93 -6.89 -0.39 1.80
N VAL A 94 -7.25 0.88 1.95
CA VAL A 94 -8.52 1.43 1.47
C VAL A 94 -8.62 1.34 -0.06
N ASP A 95 -7.54 1.67 -0.77
CA ASP A 95 -7.52 1.61 -2.23
C ASP A 95 -7.67 0.18 -2.78
N TYR A 96 -7.02 -0.79 -2.16
CA TYR A 96 -7.16 -2.20 -2.56
C TYR A 96 -8.59 -2.73 -2.36
N ILE A 97 -9.26 -2.32 -1.27
CA ILE A 97 -10.65 -2.70 -1.03
C ILE A 97 -11.56 -2.02 -2.05
N ARG A 98 -11.41 -0.72 -2.25
CA ARG A 98 -12.18 0.05 -3.24
C ARG A 98 -12.08 -0.55 -4.65
N ARG A 99 -10.89 -0.96 -5.05
CA ARG A 99 -10.60 -1.61 -6.35
C ARG A 99 -10.92 -3.08 -6.38
N ARG A 100 -11.43 -3.68 -5.30
CA ARG A 100 -11.77 -5.10 -5.21
C ARG A 100 -10.57 -6.01 -5.41
N LYS A 101 -9.41 -5.64 -4.85
CA LYS A 101 -8.15 -6.38 -4.95
C LYS A 101 -7.86 -7.28 -3.75
N VAL A 102 -8.80 -7.43 -2.80
CA VAL A 102 -8.61 -8.24 -1.59
C VAL A 102 -8.14 -9.66 -1.93
N GLY A 103 -8.79 -10.33 -2.87
CA GLY A 103 -8.39 -11.69 -3.29
C GLY A 103 -6.99 -11.73 -3.92
N VAL A 104 -6.58 -10.67 -4.63
CA VAL A 104 -5.22 -10.57 -5.18
C VAL A 104 -4.21 -10.43 -4.05
N VAL A 105 -4.44 -9.52 -3.09
CA VAL A 105 -3.56 -9.33 -1.92
C VAL A 105 -3.39 -10.64 -1.15
N GLN A 106 -4.48 -11.35 -0.86
CA GLN A 106 -4.47 -12.61 -0.12
C GLN A 106 -3.79 -13.76 -0.88
N GLY A 107 -3.81 -13.71 -2.22
CA GLY A 107 -3.13 -14.68 -3.09
C GLY A 107 -1.63 -14.44 -3.21
N LEU A 108 -1.17 -13.20 -2.95
CA LEU A 108 0.25 -12.87 -3.05
C LEU A 108 1.07 -13.50 -1.93
N LYS A 109 2.27 -13.94 -2.28
CA LYS A 109 3.29 -14.47 -1.34
C LYS A 109 4.65 -13.93 -1.74
N GLY A 110 5.35 -13.29 -0.81
CA GLY A 110 6.67 -12.75 -1.05
C GLY A 110 6.80 -11.28 -0.68
N THR A 111 7.93 -10.69 -1.05
CA THR A 111 8.30 -9.32 -0.68
C THR A 111 8.46 -8.45 -1.91
N VAL A 112 7.85 -7.27 -1.87
CA VAL A 112 7.98 -6.22 -2.89
C VAL A 112 8.69 -5.03 -2.27
N HIS A 113 9.82 -4.65 -2.82
CA HIS A 113 10.51 -3.39 -2.52
C HIS A 113 10.14 -2.38 -3.59
N LEU A 114 9.58 -1.24 -3.19
CA LEU A 114 9.23 -0.15 -4.09
C LEU A 114 10.16 1.04 -3.85
N GLU A 115 10.84 1.48 -4.90
CA GLU A 115 11.76 2.63 -4.89
C GLU A 115 11.26 3.64 -5.93
N LEU A 116 10.76 4.78 -5.45
CA LEU A 116 10.23 5.85 -6.29
C LEU A 116 11.15 7.06 -6.27
N THR A 117 11.67 7.43 -7.44
CA THR A 117 12.49 8.64 -7.58
C THR A 117 11.58 9.86 -7.67
N ARG A 118 11.74 10.79 -6.72
CA ARG A 118 11.03 12.08 -6.69
C ARG A 118 11.65 13.08 -7.66
N SER A 119 10.94 14.17 -7.93
CA SER A 119 11.40 15.26 -8.83
C SER A 119 12.69 15.94 -8.36
N ASP A 120 12.98 15.95 -7.07
CA ASP A 120 14.20 16.48 -6.47
C ASP A 120 15.37 15.48 -6.48
N GLY A 121 15.17 14.27 -7.02
CA GLY A 121 16.15 13.20 -7.10
C GLY A 121 16.24 12.34 -5.83
N SER A 122 15.52 12.66 -4.76
CA SER A 122 15.42 11.81 -3.58
C SER A 122 14.62 10.55 -3.89
N ILE A 123 14.81 9.49 -3.09
CA ILE A 123 14.13 8.21 -3.27
C ILE A 123 13.17 7.99 -2.11
N TRP A 124 11.90 7.75 -2.44
CA TRP A 124 10.91 7.24 -1.53
C TRP A 124 10.93 5.72 -1.56
N GLN A 125 10.87 5.09 -0.42
CA GLN A 125 10.97 3.63 -0.32
C GLN A 125 9.88 3.04 0.57
N SER A 126 9.37 1.87 0.14
CA SER A 126 8.58 1.01 1.01
C SER A 126 8.88 -0.46 0.74
N THR A 127 8.68 -1.28 1.75
CA THR A 127 8.72 -2.74 1.63
C THR A 127 7.36 -3.30 1.99
N MET A 128 6.81 -4.11 1.11
CA MET A 128 5.52 -4.79 1.32
C MET A 128 5.77 -6.30 1.38
N ILE A 129 5.36 -6.93 2.47
CA ILE A 129 5.48 -8.38 2.69
C ILE A 129 4.07 -8.96 2.65
N PHE A 130 3.83 -9.85 1.70
CA PHE A 130 2.55 -10.53 1.51
C PHE A 130 2.59 -11.96 2.04
N GLY A 131 1.54 -12.33 2.78
CA GLY A 131 1.41 -13.67 3.37
C GLY A 131 2.53 -14.05 4.34
N GLY A 132 3.23 -13.06 4.91
CA GLY A 132 4.30 -13.27 5.87
C GLY A 132 5.56 -13.91 5.29
N GLN A 133 5.76 -13.89 3.97
CA GLN A 133 6.89 -14.56 3.32
C GLN A 133 7.93 -13.56 2.80
N ALA A 134 9.19 -13.75 3.20
CA ALA A 134 10.30 -12.93 2.73
C ALA A 134 10.65 -13.21 1.25
N GLU A 135 10.46 -14.44 0.81
CA GLU A 135 10.75 -14.89 -0.56
C GLU A 135 9.49 -15.50 -1.22
N PRO A 136 9.33 -15.38 -2.54
CA PRO A 136 10.22 -14.67 -3.47
C PRO A 136 10.20 -13.14 -3.26
N ALA A 137 11.25 -12.45 -3.70
CA ALA A 137 11.34 -10.99 -3.60
C ALA A 137 11.51 -10.33 -4.97
N VAL A 138 10.97 -9.11 -5.09
CA VAL A 138 11.15 -8.24 -6.27
C VAL A 138 11.31 -6.79 -5.84
N THR A 139 12.27 -6.10 -6.46
CA THR A 139 12.45 -4.65 -6.31
C THR A 139 11.95 -3.96 -7.57
N LEU A 140 11.08 -2.97 -7.40
CA LEU A 140 10.53 -2.14 -8.46
C LEU A 140 11.09 -0.72 -8.35
N ARG A 141 11.58 -0.18 -9.47
CA ARG A 141 12.14 1.17 -9.55
C ARG A 141 11.46 1.94 -10.66
N MET A 142 10.94 3.12 -10.34
CA MET A 142 10.36 4.06 -11.30
C MET A 142 10.35 5.48 -10.73
N THR A 143 9.91 6.45 -11.52
CA THR A 143 9.65 7.79 -10.98
C THR A 143 8.32 7.82 -10.21
N ASN A 144 8.19 8.75 -9.27
CA ASN A 144 6.93 8.97 -8.56
C ASN A 144 5.80 9.37 -9.52
N GLU A 145 6.12 10.12 -10.59
CA GLU A 145 5.18 10.51 -11.64
C GLU A 145 4.65 9.29 -12.41
N ASP A 146 5.56 8.41 -12.88
CA ASP A 146 5.16 7.20 -13.61
C ASP A 146 4.34 6.24 -12.74
N TYR A 147 4.67 6.15 -11.44
CA TYR A 147 3.88 5.38 -10.48
C TYR A 147 2.46 5.95 -10.34
N GLY A 148 2.33 7.27 -10.21
CA GLY A 148 1.02 7.93 -10.21
C GLY A 148 0.22 7.66 -11.49
N ALA A 149 0.87 7.73 -12.65
CA ALA A 149 0.24 7.40 -13.94
C ALA A 149 -0.19 5.92 -14.04
N MET A 150 0.54 5.00 -13.39
CA MET A 150 0.11 3.60 -13.28
C MET A 150 -1.11 3.44 -12.38
N LEU A 151 -1.15 4.13 -11.25
CA LEU A 151 -2.30 4.08 -10.33
C LEU A 151 -3.56 4.70 -10.94
N SER A 152 -3.43 5.75 -11.76
CA SER A 152 -4.56 6.37 -12.47
C SER A 152 -5.01 5.59 -13.71
N GLY A 153 -4.24 4.58 -14.14
CA GLY A 153 -4.51 3.80 -15.36
C GLY A 153 -4.04 4.47 -16.66
N GLU A 154 -3.38 5.62 -16.59
CA GLU A 154 -2.80 6.32 -17.76
C GLU A 154 -1.59 5.56 -18.33
N LEU A 155 -0.86 4.84 -17.47
CA LEU A 155 0.29 4.02 -17.83
C LEU A 155 0.07 2.60 -17.33
N ASN A 156 0.03 1.62 -18.23
CA ASN A 156 0.00 0.23 -17.80
C ASN A 156 1.40 -0.34 -17.54
N GLY A 157 1.49 -1.35 -16.68
CA GLY A 157 2.78 -1.93 -16.25
C GLY A 157 3.60 -2.51 -17.40
N GLN A 158 2.96 -3.09 -18.43
CA GLN A 158 3.66 -3.62 -19.59
C GLN A 158 4.32 -2.50 -20.41
N MET A 159 3.59 -1.42 -20.67
CA MET A 159 4.13 -0.24 -21.35
C MET A 159 5.24 0.42 -20.54
N ALA A 160 5.06 0.54 -19.22
CA ALA A 160 6.07 1.08 -18.33
C ALA A 160 7.38 0.28 -18.40
N PHE A 161 7.28 -1.04 -18.41
CA PHE A 161 8.45 -1.92 -18.56
C PHE A 161 9.09 -1.81 -19.95
N MET A 162 8.29 -1.90 -21.03
CA MET A 162 8.80 -1.84 -22.40
C MET A 162 9.49 -0.50 -22.74
N THR A 163 9.01 0.59 -22.16
CA THR A 163 9.57 1.94 -22.35
C THR A 163 10.70 2.28 -21.38
N GLY A 164 11.07 1.34 -20.47
CA GLY A 164 12.12 1.54 -19.49
C GLY A 164 11.76 2.46 -18.31
N LYS A 165 10.49 2.84 -18.19
CA LYS A 165 9.95 3.62 -17.07
C LYS A 165 9.85 2.79 -15.78
N LEU A 166 9.52 1.50 -15.91
CA LEU A 166 9.58 0.52 -14.83
C LEU A 166 10.81 -0.37 -15.01
N LYS A 167 11.67 -0.39 -13.99
CA LYS A 167 12.77 -1.34 -13.87
C LYS A 167 12.50 -2.28 -12.72
N PHE A 168 12.93 -3.52 -12.82
CA PHE A 168 12.79 -4.47 -11.73
C PHE A 168 14.03 -5.34 -11.58
N GLU A 169 14.19 -5.89 -10.38
CA GLU A 169 15.22 -6.86 -10.03
C GLU A 169 14.59 -7.91 -9.12
N GLY A 170 14.87 -9.20 -9.38
CA GLY A 170 14.35 -10.31 -8.61
C GLY A 170 13.30 -11.13 -9.34
N SER A 171 12.26 -11.57 -8.64
CA SER A 171 11.28 -12.53 -9.14
C SER A 171 10.33 -11.96 -10.20
N LEU A 172 10.48 -12.40 -11.45
CA LEU A 172 9.53 -12.07 -12.52
C LEU A 172 8.13 -12.66 -12.26
N PRO A 173 7.95 -13.90 -11.77
CA PRO A 173 6.62 -14.37 -11.42
C PRO A 173 5.91 -13.52 -10.38
N LEU A 174 6.61 -13.04 -9.34
CA LEU A 174 6.04 -12.14 -8.34
C LEU A 174 5.67 -10.78 -8.96
N LEU A 175 6.54 -10.21 -9.83
CA LEU A 175 6.24 -8.98 -10.57
C LEU A 175 4.93 -9.09 -11.34
N MET A 176 4.72 -10.20 -12.06
CA MET A 176 3.49 -10.43 -12.83
C MET A 176 2.25 -10.49 -11.93
N GLN A 177 2.36 -11.11 -10.76
CA GLN A 177 1.26 -11.17 -9.78
C GLN A 177 0.97 -9.79 -9.18
N VAL A 178 1.99 -9.03 -8.84
CA VAL A 178 1.86 -7.66 -8.30
C VAL A 178 1.22 -6.73 -9.33
N GLY A 179 1.48 -6.91 -10.61
CA GLY A 179 0.84 -6.16 -11.69
C GLY A 179 -0.69 -6.20 -11.64
N ALA A 180 -1.28 -7.26 -11.09
CA ALA A 180 -2.72 -7.36 -10.89
C ALA A 180 -3.28 -6.42 -9.82
N LEU A 181 -2.43 -5.81 -8.97
CA LEU A 181 -2.86 -4.81 -7.98
C LEU A 181 -3.14 -3.45 -8.65
N SER A 182 -2.46 -3.13 -9.74
CA SER A 182 -2.55 -1.86 -10.46
C SER A 182 -3.44 -1.91 -11.72
N SER A 183 -3.98 -3.06 -12.06
CA SER A 183 -4.85 -3.25 -13.23
C SER A 183 -6.33 -3.00 -12.94
#